data_2dda546e15b5ebde4460370f74e007a7
#
_entry.id   2dda546e15b5ebde4460370f74e007a7
#
_cell.length_a   1.000
_cell.length_b   1.000
_cell.length_c   1.000
_cell.angle_alpha   90.00
_cell.angle_beta   90.00
_cell.angle_gamma   90.00
#
_symmetry.space_group_name_H-M   'P 1'
#
loop_
_entity.id
_entity.type
_entity.pdbx_description
1 polymer ?
#
loop_
_entity_poly.entity_id
_entity_poly.type
_entity_poly.pdbx_seq_one_letter_code
_entity_poly.pdbx_strand_id
1 'polypeptide(L)'
;MVYADIARNISNWGTADLNRSKRIARTEGHRVQCKANLNCAYRARQMGCDTVKQWNATLDGKTRESHRLVDKEWRELEEPFSNGLMYPKEPGAPAAERCNCRCILDDVPRWYVEKGGGRYRRDNNTGEIIKASNYQEWKEKYLNKLNHDDTIMFRSFDRKEKNSGAFSGLKVPMQKKAVKQVCNKYN
;
A
#
# COMPACT_ATOMS: atom_id res chain seq x y z
N MET A 1 12.40 -18.22 5.43
CA MET A 1 11.10 -18.85 5.06
C MET A 1 10.30 -17.84 4.27
N VAL A 2 9.95 -18.16 3.02
CA VAL A 2 9.23 -17.23 2.13
C VAL A 2 7.72 -17.42 2.31
N TYR A 3 6.93 -16.38 2.19
CA TYR A 3 5.45 -16.47 2.28
C TYR A 3 4.84 -17.54 1.37
N ALA A 4 5.48 -17.83 0.23
CA ALA A 4 5.05 -18.90 -0.67
C ALA A 4 5.14 -20.30 -0.04
N ASP A 5 6.18 -20.56 0.75
CA ASP A 5 6.35 -21.86 1.42
C ASP A 5 5.33 -22.04 2.54
N ILE A 6 5.07 -20.96 3.31
CA ILE A 6 4.02 -20.96 4.33
C ILE A 6 2.65 -21.22 3.69
N ALA A 7 2.35 -20.54 2.58
CA ALA A 7 1.09 -20.70 1.86
C ALA A 7 0.89 -22.13 1.32
N ARG A 8 1.97 -22.73 0.79
CA ARG A 8 1.95 -24.11 0.30
C ARG A 8 1.68 -25.10 1.43
N ASN A 9 2.32 -24.93 2.58
CA ASN A 9 2.09 -25.77 3.75
C ASN A 9 0.65 -25.68 4.26
N ILE A 10 0.09 -24.46 4.36
CA ILE A 10 -1.32 -24.27 4.75
C ILE A 10 -2.26 -24.95 3.74
N SER A 11 -1.97 -24.86 2.43
CA SER A 11 -2.77 -25.50 1.39
C SER A 11 -2.67 -27.03 1.46
N ASN A 12 -1.47 -27.56 1.68
CA ASN A 12 -1.24 -29.00 1.78
C ASN A 12 -1.95 -29.66 2.98
N TRP A 13 -2.25 -28.90 4.03
CA TRP A 13 -3.05 -29.39 5.16
C TRP A 13 -4.55 -29.47 4.83
N GLY A 14 -4.96 -29.18 3.60
CA GLY A 14 -6.34 -29.29 3.14
C GLY A 14 -7.31 -28.26 3.73
N THR A 15 -6.79 -27.23 4.40
CA THR A 15 -7.62 -26.24 5.11
C THR A 15 -8.06 -25.07 4.24
N ALA A 16 -7.39 -24.87 3.11
CA ALA A 16 -7.67 -23.74 2.21
C ALA A 16 -7.13 -23.95 0.80
N ASP A 17 -7.76 -23.34 -0.21
CA ASP A 17 -7.18 -23.23 -1.53
C ASP A 17 -5.89 -22.36 -1.52
N LEU A 18 -5.08 -22.46 -2.57
CA LEU A 18 -3.79 -21.80 -2.63
C LEU A 18 -3.90 -20.27 -2.54
N ASN A 19 -4.94 -19.65 -3.10
CA ASN A 19 -5.11 -18.20 -3.08
C ASN A 19 -5.50 -17.72 -1.67
N ARG A 20 -6.37 -18.45 -1.00
CA ARG A 20 -6.72 -18.20 0.40
C ARG A 20 -5.50 -18.38 1.30
N SER A 21 -4.72 -19.43 1.08
CA SER A 21 -3.47 -19.72 1.82
C SER A 21 -2.44 -18.60 1.66
N LYS A 22 -2.24 -18.08 0.43
CA LYS A 22 -1.37 -16.93 0.17
C LYS A 22 -1.84 -15.67 0.89
N ARG A 23 -3.14 -15.43 0.94
CA ARG A 23 -3.71 -14.28 1.66
C ARG A 23 -3.50 -14.41 3.16
N ILE A 24 -3.73 -15.60 3.74
CA ILE A 24 -3.48 -15.87 5.15
C ILE A 24 -1.99 -15.65 5.47
N ALA A 25 -1.08 -16.27 4.72
CA ALA A 25 0.36 -16.16 4.95
C ALA A 25 0.85 -14.70 4.92
N ARG A 26 0.42 -13.92 3.93
CA ARG A 26 0.76 -12.49 3.82
C ARG A 26 0.16 -11.64 4.96
N THR A 27 -1.07 -11.93 5.36
CA THR A 27 -1.74 -11.18 6.42
C THR A 27 -1.08 -11.45 7.75
N GLU A 28 -0.88 -12.71 8.09
CA GLU A 28 -0.32 -13.09 9.39
C GLU A 28 1.19 -12.82 9.49
N GLY A 29 1.95 -13.07 8.45
CA GLY A 29 3.38 -12.76 8.44
C GLY A 29 3.65 -11.27 8.62
N HIS A 30 2.89 -10.42 7.94
CA HIS A 30 3.02 -8.98 8.10
C HIS A 30 2.48 -8.47 9.46
N ARG A 31 1.44 -9.10 10.00
CA ARG A 31 0.94 -8.81 11.35
C ARG A 31 2.05 -9.05 12.41
N VAL A 32 2.73 -10.20 12.30
CA VAL A 32 3.85 -10.52 13.19
C VAL A 32 4.96 -9.47 13.09
N GLN A 33 5.29 -9.03 11.88
CA GLN A 33 6.29 -7.97 11.67
C GLN A 33 5.87 -6.65 12.33
N CYS A 34 4.63 -6.18 12.13
CA CYS A 34 4.15 -4.94 12.75
C CYS A 34 4.14 -5.04 14.28
N LYS A 35 3.75 -6.20 14.84
CA LYS A 35 3.80 -6.42 16.30
C LYS A 35 5.23 -6.49 16.80
N ALA A 36 6.15 -7.09 16.06
CA ALA A 36 7.57 -7.11 16.42
C ALA A 36 8.17 -5.69 16.47
N ASN A 37 7.85 -4.84 15.49
CA ASN A 37 8.28 -3.44 15.49
C ASN A 37 7.76 -2.69 16.72
N LEU A 38 6.48 -2.86 17.07
CA LEU A 38 5.94 -2.27 18.31
C LEU A 38 6.69 -2.76 19.56
N ASN A 39 6.98 -4.06 19.63
CA ASN A 39 7.74 -4.62 20.75
C ASN A 39 9.18 -4.08 20.77
N CYS A 40 9.82 -3.88 19.61
CA CYS A 40 11.13 -3.24 19.54
C CYS A 40 11.11 -1.80 20.07
N ALA A 41 10.07 -1.03 19.73
CA ALA A 41 9.88 0.32 20.27
C ALA A 41 9.77 0.33 21.80
N TYR A 42 9.01 -0.59 22.38
CA TYR A 42 8.94 -0.74 23.85
C TYR A 42 10.29 -1.07 24.48
N ARG A 43 11.06 -1.98 23.86
CA ARG A 43 12.41 -2.33 24.32
C ARG A 43 13.36 -1.14 24.22
N ALA A 44 13.33 -0.40 23.11
CA ALA A 44 14.13 0.80 22.94
C ALA A 44 13.81 1.85 24.03
N ARG A 45 12.52 2.06 24.34
CA ARG A 45 12.10 2.95 25.43
C ARG A 45 12.62 2.49 26.81
N GLN A 46 12.59 1.19 27.08
CA GLN A 46 13.18 0.64 28.33
C GLN A 46 14.70 0.88 28.42
N MET A 47 15.37 0.99 27.28
CA MET A 47 16.81 1.31 27.19
C MET A 47 17.08 2.82 27.22
N GLY A 48 16.08 3.66 27.45
CA GLY A 48 16.21 5.12 27.55
C GLY A 48 16.06 5.87 26.21
N CYS A 49 15.67 5.19 25.14
CA CYS A 49 15.40 5.88 23.87
C CYS A 49 14.00 6.51 23.89
N ASP A 50 13.89 7.80 23.56
CA ASP A 50 12.60 8.47 23.38
C ASP A 50 12.04 8.14 22.00
N THR A 51 11.24 7.07 21.92
CA THR A 51 10.64 6.54 20.69
C THR A 51 9.12 6.65 20.71
N VAL A 52 8.58 6.91 19.53
CA VAL A 52 7.15 6.90 19.23
C VAL A 52 6.88 5.95 18.06
N LYS A 53 5.63 5.54 17.90
CA LYS A 53 5.22 4.74 16.75
C LYS A 53 4.64 5.62 15.66
N GLN A 54 4.93 5.28 14.39
CA GLN A 54 4.41 5.98 13.23
C GLN A 54 3.75 5.01 12.25
N TRP A 55 2.59 5.39 11.72
CA TRP A 55 1.91 4.64 10.67
C TRP A 55 2.45 5.04 9.30
N ASN A 56 2.90 4.09 8.51
CA ASN A 56 3.30 4.28 7.13
C ASN A 56 2.36 3.53 6.18
N ALA A 57 1.51 4.27 5.48
CA ALA A 57 0.65 3.69 4.45
C ALA A 57 1.46 3.39 3.18
N THR A 58 1.09 2.32 2.49
CA THR A 58 1.66 2.01 1.18
C THR A 58 1.19 3.03 0.15
N LEU A 59 2.12 3.65 -0.58
CA LEU A 59 1.81 4.61 -1.65
C LEU A 59 1.41 3.86 -2.92
N ASP A 60 0.14 3.48 -3.02
CA ASP A 60 -0.49 2.92 -4.22
C ASP A 60 -2.00 3.21 -4.24
N GLY A 61 -2.62 3.03 -5.42
CA GLY A 61 -4.05 3.27 -5.61
C GLY A 61 -4.98 2.33 -4.83
N LYS A 62 -4.45 1.23 -4.25
CA LYS A 62 -5.24 0.18 -3.56
C LYS A 62 -5.29 0.35 -2.04
N THR A 63 -4.53 1.28 -1.48
CA THR A 63 -4.53 1.57 -0.04
C THR A 63 -5.90 2.15 0.36
N ARG A 64 -6.48 1.63 1.45
CA ARG A 64 -7.80 2.02 1.96
C ARG A 64 -7.80 3.46 2.45
N GLU A 65 -8.96 4.10 2.40
CA GLU A 65 -9.11 5.48 2.84
C GLU A 65 -8.79 5.63 4.34
N SER A 66 -9.31 4.75 5.19
CA SER A 66 -8.99 4.70 6.63
C SER A 66 -7.48 4.64 6.92
N HIS A 67 -6.71 3.97 6.05
CA HIS A 67 -5.25 3.89 6.17
C HIS A 67 -4.51 5.06 5.53
N ARG A 68 -5.12 5.73 4.54
CA ARG A 68 -4.57 6.94 3.92
C ARG A 68 -4.63 8.13 4.88
N LEU A 69 -5.72 8.24 5.64
CA LEU A 69 -5.95 9.33 6.59
C LEU A 69 -4.96 9.31 7.75
N VAL A 70 -4.53 8.13 8.20
CA VAL A 70 -3.55 7.96 9.27
C VAL A 70 -2.12 7.87 8.78
N ASP A 71 -1.87 8.10 7.49
CA ASP A 71 -0.53 8.04 6.94
C ASP A 71 0.36 9.11 7.55
N LYS A 72 1.53 8.70 8.09
CA LYS A 72 2.46 9.54 8.84
C LYS A 72 1.96 10.05 10.19
N GLU A 73 0.78 9.65 10.61
CA GLU A 73 0.38 9.85 12.00
C GLU A 73 1.35 9.14 12.95
N TRP A 74 1.75 9.82 14.01
CA TRP A 74 2.55 9.23 15.07
C TRP A 74 1.80 9.33 16.40
N ARG A 75 2.03 8.37 17.29
CA ARG A 75 1.40 8.26 18.61
C ARG A 75 2.39 7.73 19.63
N GLU A 76 2.07 7.93 20.89
CA GLU A 76 2.72 7.20 21.98
C GLU A 76 2.49 5.70 21.80
N LEU A 77 3.39 4.88 22.36
CA LEU A 77 3.34 3.44 22.13
C LEU A 77 2.03 2.80 22.65
N GLU A 78 1.45 3.38 23.69
CA GLU A 78 0.23 2.93 24.36
C GLU A 78 -1.06 3.48 23.75
N GLU A 79 -0.97 4.50 22.90
CA GLU A 79 -2.14 5.17 22.32
C GLU A 79 -2.54 4.55 20.97
N PRO A 80 -3.84 4.38 20.67
CA PRO A 80 -4.28 3.98 19.35
C PRO A 80 -4.09 5.12 18.33
N PHE A 81 -3.94 4.79 17.05
CA PHE A 81 -4.04 5.74 15.95
C PHE A 81 -5.49 6.23 15.78
N SER A 82 -5.70 7.30 15.02
CA SER A 82 -7.05 7.88 14.79
C SER A 82 -8.04 6.91 14.16
N ASN A 83 -7.58 5.84 13.51
CA ASN A 83 -8.42 4.75 13.02
C ASN A 83 -8.75 3.68 14.08
N GLY A 84 -8.40 3.91 15.35
CA GLY A 84 -8.68 3.03 16.48
C GLY A 84 -7.75 1.83 16.62
N LEU A 85 -6.74 1.68 15.77
CA LEU A 85 -5.82 0.54 15.80
C LEU A 85 -4.49 0.88 16.49
N MET A 86 -3.94 -0.08 17.22
CA MET A 86 -2.62 0.05 17.83
C MET A 86 -1.48 -0.11 16.81
N TYR A 87 -1.71 -0.91 15.75
CA TYR A 87 -0.77 -1.15 14.65
C TYR A 87 -1.49 -1.76 13.45
N PRO A 88 -0.89 -1.70 12.25
CA PRO A 88 -1.46 -2.33 11.06
C PRO A 88 -1.70 -3.83 11.26
N LYS A 89 -2.91 -4.30 10.90
CA LYS A 89 -3.34 -5.71 11.03
C LYS A 89 -3.47 -6.23 12.46
N GLU A 90 -3.77 -5.38 13.41
CA GLU A 90 -4.10 -5.79 14.76
C GLU A 90 -5.18 -6.89 14.79
N PRO A 91 -5.06 -7.95 15.64
CA PRO A 91 -5.98 -9.09 15.63
C PRO A 91 -7.45 -8.74 15.85
N GLY A 92 -7.73 -7.75 16.71
CA GLY A 92 -9.09 -7.28 17.02
C GLY A 92 -9.77 -6.47 15.90
N ALA A 93 -9.00 -5.99 14.90
CA ALA A 93 -9.54 -5.18 13.83
C ALA A 93 -10.46 -5.99 12.90
N PRO A 94 -11.47 -5.37 12.26
CA PRO A 94 -12.31 -6.00 11.24
C PRO A 94 -11.49 -6.61 10.11
N ALA A 95 -11.96 -7.70 9.52
CA ALA A 95 -11.27 -8.35 8.39
C ALA A 95 -11.05 -7.38 7.21
N ALA A 96 -11.98 -6.44 7.00
CA ALA A 96 -11.86 -5.38 5.99
C ALA A 96 -10.63 -4.50 6.20
N GLU A 97 -10.19 -4.26 7.43
CA GLU A 97 -9.00 -3.47 7.75
C GLU A 97 -7.72 -4.30 7.73
N ARG A 98 -7.80 -5.59 8.02
CA ARG A 98 -6.63 -6.47 8.14
C ARG A 98 -6.19 -7.10 6.82
N CYS A 99 -7.14 -7.71 6.07
CA CYS A 99 -6.81 -8.51 4.89
C CYS A 99 -6.15 -7.65 3.81
N ASN A 100 -5.04 -8.16 3.23
CA ASN A 100 -4.28 -7.48 2.17
C ASN A 100 -3.75 -6.07 2.53
N CYS A 101 -3.78 -5.65 3.79
CA CYS A 101 -3.11 -4.43 4.20
C CYS A 101 -1.59 -4.56 3.99
N ARG A 102 -0.93 -3.49 3.53
CA ARG A 102 0.51 -3.42 3.28
C ARG A 102 1.17 -2.28 4.05
N CYS A 103 0.39 -1.57 4.88
CA CYS A 103 0.91 -0.52 5.73
C CYS A 103 1.85 -1.10 6.79
N ILE A 104 2.90 -0.39 7.12
CA ILE A 104 3.88 -0.79 8.14
C ILE A 104 3.80 0.12 9.36
N LEU A 105 4.21 -0.42 10.48
CA LEU A 105 4.46 0.34 11.70
C LEU A 105 5.96 0.59 11.79
N ASP A 106 6.35 1.85 11.90
CA ASP A 106 7.73 2.23 12.20
C ASP A 106 7.84 2.67 13.66
N ASP A 107 8.94 2.30 14.27
CA ASP A 107 9.42 2.87 15.53
C ASP A 107 10.46 3.95 15.19
N VAL A 108 10.18 5.16 15.60
CA VAL A 108 10.99 6.34 15.24
C VAL A 108 11.29 7.18 16.48
N PRO A 109 12.48 7.82 16.53
CA PRO A 109 12.77 8.78 17.59
C PRO A 109 11.79 9.95 17.54
N ARG A 110 11.33 10.43 18.70
CA ARG A 110 10.40 11.57 18.77
C ARG A 110 10.91 12.80 18.04
N TRP A 111 12.18 13.17 18.25
CA TRP A 111 12.78 14.32 17.58
C TRP A 111 12.72 14.25 16.04
N TYR A 112 12.70 13.03 15.49
CA TYR A 112 12.62 12.84 14.04
C TYR A 112 11.24 13.21 13.48
N VAL A 113 10.17 12.79 14.14
CA VAL A 113 8.80 13.12 13.70
C VAL A 113 8.46 14.59 13.95
N GLU A 114 8.96 15.18 15.04
CA GLU A 114 8.79 16.60 15.35
C GLU A 114 9.50 17.50 14.32
N LYS A 115 10.61 17.06 13.74
CA LYS A 115 11.30 17.75 12.63
C LYS A 115 10.69 17.45 11.25
N GLY A 116 9.53 16.80 11.19
CA GLY A 116 8.78 16.55 9.97
C GLY A 116 9.11 15.22 9.29
N GLY A 117 9.91 14.34 9.94
CA GLY A 117 10.17 12.97 9.47
C GLY A 117 10.82 12.86 8.08
N GLY A 118 10.90 11.66 7.56
CA GLY A 118 11.45 11.39 6.22
C GLY A 118 10.47 11.75 5.11
N ARG A 119 10.97 12.51 4.16
CA ARG A 119 10.19 12.96 2.99
C ARG A 119 10.35 12.08 1.77
N TYR A 120 11.31 11.11 1.79
CA TYR A 120 11.57 10.22 0.67
C TYR A 120 10.93 8.88 0.93
N ARG A 121 10.09 8.43 -0.02
CA ARG A 121 9.31 7.20 0.08
C ARG A 121 9.30 6.49 -1.27
N ARG A 122 9.10 5.20 -1.24
CA ARG A 122 8.90 4.43 -2.46
C ARG A 122 7.47 4.57 -2.96
N ASP A 123 7.30 4.97 -4.22
CA ASP A 123 6.06 4.81 -4.95
C ASP A 123 5.90 3.33 -5.34
N ASN A 124 4.84 2.68 -4.87
CA ASN A 124 4.64 1.26 -5.14
C ASN A 124 3.97 0.97 -6.48
N ASN A 125 3.53 2.01 -7.22
CA ASN A 125 3.07 1.87 -8.59
C ASN A 125 4.25 1.86 -9.58
N THR A 126 5.22 2.77 -9.41
CA THR A 126 6.37 2.90 -10.32
C THR A 126 7.63 2.20 -9.81
N GLY A 127 7.74 2.01 -8.49
CA GLY A 127 8.93 1.47 -7.84
C GLY A 127 10.00 2.51 -7.53
N GLU A 128 9.81 3.76 -7.91
CA GLU A 128 10.76 4.86 -7.74
C GLU A 128 10.76 5.43 -6.32
N ILE A 129 11.88 6.01 -5.92
CA ILE A 129 11.97 6.80 -4.70
C ILE A 129 11.59 8.23 -5.01
N ILE A 130 10.54 8.69 -4.39
CA ILE A 130 9.94 10.00 -4.60
C ILE A 130 9.93 10.82 -3.31
N LYS A 131 9.75 12.14 -3.46
CA LYS A 131 9.58 13.05 -2.32
C LYS A 131 8.10 13.27 -2.06
N ALA A 132 7.59 12.63 -1.00
CA ALA A 132 6.21 12.78 -0.55
C ALA A 132 6.16 12.69 0.99
N SER A 133 5.58 13.72 1.63
CA SER A 133 5.48 13.78 3.09
C SER A 133 4.40 12.86 3.63
N ASN A 134 3.30 12.69 2.88
CA ASN A 134 2.17 11.83 3.24
C ASN A 134 1.47 11.30 1.97
N TYR A 135 0.47 10.44 2.19
CA TYR A 135 -0.31 9.81 1.11
C TYR A 135 -1.06 10.84 0.26
N GLN A 136 -1.59 11.89 0.86
CA GLN A 136 -2.37 12.92 0.16
C GLN A 136 -1.48 13.69 -0.82
N GLU A 137 -0.30 14.13 -0.39
CA GLU A 137 0.68 14.79 -1.26
C GLU A 137 1.09 13.89 -2.44
N TRP A 138 1.32 12.61 -2.15
CA TRP A 138 1.62 11.64 -3.20
C TRP A 138 0.47 11.49 -4.20
N LYS A 139 -0.75 11.37 -3.72
CA LYS A 139 -1.95 11.23 -4.57
C LYS A 139 -2.10 12.43 -5.51
N GLU A 140 -1.94 13.63 -4.99
CA GLU A 140 -2.08 14.86 -5.77
C GLU A 140 -0.97 15.01 -6.83
N LYS A 141 0.29 14.77 -6.43
CA LYS A 141 1.45 14.99 -7.30
C LYS A 141 1.67 13.89 -8.33
N TYR A 142 1.42 12.64 -7.96
CA TYR A 142 1.85 11.50 -8.77
C TYR A 142 0.67 10.70 -9.32
N LEU A 143 -0.36 10.39 -8.51
CA LEU A 143 -1.48 9.58 -8.97
C LEU A 143 -2.39 10.37 -9.92
N ASN A 144 -2.72 11.63 -9.60
CA ASN A 144 -3.56 12.46 -10.44
C ASN A 144 -2.83 12.85 -11.75
N LYS A 145 -1.51 13.01 -11.72
CA LYS A 145 -0.71 13.28 -12.91
C LYS A 145 -0.73 12.11 -13.89
N LEU A 146 -0.55 10.88 -13.40
CA LEU A 146 -0.65 9.67 -14.23
C LEU A 146 -2.01 9.58 -14.92
N ASN A 147 -3.11 9.80 -14.19
CA ASN A 147 -4.45 9.79 -14.77
C ASN A 147 -4.66 10.91 -15.82
N HIS A 148 -4.01 12.05 -15.65
CA HIS A 148 -4.09 13.15 -16.61
C HIS A 148 -3.28 12.84 -17.88
N ASP A 149 -2.07 12.31 -17.75
CA ASP A 149 -1.21 11.95 -18.88
C ASP A 149 -1.83 10.82 -19.71
N ASP A 150 -2.43 9.81 -19.07
CA ASP A 150 -3.20 8.77 -19.76
C ASP A 150 -4.39 9.36 -20.52
N THR A 151 -5.13 10.29 -19.94
CA THR A 151 -6.25 10.97 -20.59
C THR A 151 -5.80 11.80 -21.80
N ILE A 152 -4.64 12.45 -21.73
CA ILE A 152 -4.05 13.21 -22.85
C ILE A 152 -3.61 12.25 -23.96
N MET A 153 -2.97 11.13 -23.63
CA MET A 153 -2.60 10.11 -24.62
C MET A 153 -3.82 9.58 -25.36
N PHE A 154 -4.89 9.21 -24.66
CA PHE A 154 -6.14 8.76 -25.29
C PHE A 154 -6.75 9.84 -26.20
N ARG A 155 -6.81 11.09 -25.77
CA ARG A 155 -7.31 12.21 -26.61
C ARG A 155 -6.44 12.48 -27.83
N SER A 156 -5.13 12.26 -27.75
CA SER A 156 -4.22 12.41 -28.88
C SER A 156 -4.34 11.27 -29.90
N PHE A 157 -4.64 10.06 -29.45
CA PHE A 157 -4.93 8.91 -30.30
C PHE A 157 -6.23 9.12 -31.08
N ASP A 158 -7.32 9.47 -30.41
CA ASP A 158 -8.62 9.76 -31.06
C ASP A 158 -8.53 10.90 -32.08
N ARG A 159 -7.66 11.91 -31.83
CA ARG A 159 -7.48 13.03 -32.76
C ARG A 159 -6.68 12.64 -33.99
N LYS A 160 -5.72 11.71 -33.88
CA LYS A 160 -4.96 11.17 -35.02
C LYS A 160 -5.81 10.26 -35.89
N GLU A 161 -6.69 9.44 -35.32
CA GLU A 161 -7.61 8.59 -36.11
C GLU A 161 -8.65 9.40 -36.87
N LYS A 162 -9.14 10.50 -36.30
CA LYS A 162 -10.10 11.39 -37.01
C LYS A 162 -9.47 12.19 -38.16
N ASN A 163 -8.15 12.41 -38.14
CA ASN A 163 -7.44 13.15 -39.17
C ASN A 163 -6.79 12.26 -40.27
N SER A 164 -6.65 10.98 -40.04
CA SER A 164 -6.20 10.01 -41.03
C SER A 164 -7.41 9.27 -41.62
N GLY A 165 -8.04 9.83 -42.61
CA GLY A 165 -9.23 9.27 -43.28
C GLY A 165 -9.06 7.89 -43.96
N ALA A 166 -8.23 7.03 -43.41
CA ALA A 166 -7.91 5.71 -43.90
C ALA A 166 -7.95 4.70 -42.73
N PHE A 167 -9.14 4.35 -42.26
CA PHE A 167 -9.37 3.06 -41.58
C PHE A 167 -10.84 2.97 -41.13
N SER A 168 -11.78 2.96 -42.04
CA SER A 168 -13.19 2.67 -41.78
C SER A 168 -13.47 1.16 -41.88
N GLY A 169 -12.80 0.34 -41.11
CA GLY A 169 -13.01 -1.10 -41.23
C GLY A 169 -12.57 -2.01 -40.11
N LEU A 170 -11.79 -1.53 -39.17
CA LEU A 170 -11.38 -2.36 -38.01
C LEU A 170 -12.16 -1.96 -36.74
N LYS A 171 -13.22 -2.71 -36.46
CA LYS A 171 -13.78 -2.75 -35.10
C LYS A 171 -12.68 -3.25 -34.15
N VAL A 172 -12.17 -2.39 -33.31
CA VAL A 172 -11.11 -2.68 -32.33
C VAL A 172 -11.70 -3.31 -31.05
N PRO A 173 -11.71 -4.66 -30.93
CA PRO A 173 -12.07 -5.31 -29.66
C PRO A 173 -10.90 -5.37 -28.65
N MET A 174 -9.68 -4.93 -29.04
CA MET A 174 -8.47 -5.20 -28.27
C MET A 174 -8.20 -4.24 -27.10
N GLN A 175 -8.69 -3.01 -27.13
CA GLN A 175 -8.33 -2.03 -26.09
C GLN A 175 -8.99 -2.27 -24.74
N LYS A 176 -10.22 -2.79 -24.70
CA LYS A 176 -10.87 -3.18 -23.43
C LYS A 176 -10.22 -4.38 -22.76
N LYS A 177 -9.55 -5.27 -23.52
CA LYS A 177 -8.81 -6.40 -22.98
C LYS A 177 -7.46 -5.99 -22.39
N ALA A 178 -6.74 -5.05 -23.00
CA ALA A 178 -5.44 -4.58 -22.51
C ALA A 178 -5.58 -3.84 -21.17
N VAL A 179 -6.57 -2.96 -21.04
CA VAL A 179 -6.85 -2.27 -19.76
C VAL A 179 -7.30 -3.27 -18.68
N LYS A 180 -8.11 -4.28 -19.03
CA LYS A 180 -8.48 -5.36 -18.10
C LYS A 180 -7.29 -6.25 -17.73
N GLN A 181 -6.35 -6.51 -18.64
CA GLN A 181 -5.15 -7.29 -18.35
C GLN A 181 -4.18 -6.55 -17.42
N VAL A 182 -4.01 -5.24 -17.58
CA VAL A 182 -3.20 -4.43 -16.65
C VAL A 182 -3.88 -4.39 -15.28
N CYS A 183 -5.18 -4.20 -15.20
CA CYS A 183 -5.91 -4.25 -13.93
C CYS A 183 -5.91 -5.65 -13.28
N ASN A 184 -5.96 -6.74 -14.08
CA ASN A 184 -5.94 -8.12 -13.56
C ASN A 184 -4.54 -8.64 -13.21
N LYS A 185 -3.47 -8.02 -13.73
CA LYS A 185 -2.09 -8.41 -13.41
C LYS A 185 -1.67 -7.97 -12.00
N TYR A 186 -2.45 -7.08 -11.35
CA TYR A 186 -2.19 -6.54 -10.01
C TYR A 186 -3.29 -6.85 -8.99
N ASN A 187 -4.28 -7.69 -9.36
CA ASN A 187 -5.26 -8.25 -8.42
C ASN A 187 -4.77 -9.55 -7.75
#